data_a85629a573e5380e8095963e3f9b65ea
#
_entry.id   a85629a573e5380e8095963e3f9b65ea
#
_cell.length_a   1.000
_cell.length_b   1.000
_cell.length_c   1.000
_cell.angle_alpha   90.00
_cell.angle_beta   90.00
_cell.angle_gamma   90.00
#
_symmetry.space_group_name_H-M   'P 1'
#
loop_
_entity.id
_entity.type
_entity.pdbx_description
1 polymer ?
#
loop_
_entity_poly.entity_id
_entity_poly.type
_entity_poly.pdbx_seq_one_letter_code
_entity_poly.pdbx_strand_id
1 'polypeptide(L)'
;MTQNNNSWRKTYFTLLAGQAISFISSGILQMAIIFYLVAKTNSAIILTAATLIGFLPQACLGPFAGAFVDRHSRKSVMIGADLIIAAAGGILALVAFYMELPVWSIMVVLLIRSAGTAFHSPAFSAATPMIVPKEELTKCAGYTQTMQAVSAIISPAAAAF
;
A
#
# COMPACT_ATOMS: atom_id res chain seq x y z
N MET A 1 -23.36 -24.67 18.09
CA MET A 1 -23.53 -23.20 18.02
C MET A 1 -23.17 -22.78 16.62
N THR A 2 -24.12 -22.66 15.74
CA THR A 2 -23.98 -22.20 14.35
C THR A 2 -23.83 -20.69 14.39
N GLN A 3 -22.63 -20.20 14.63
CA GLN A 3 -22.33 -18.79 14.34
C GLN A 3 -22.54 -18.56 12.84
N ASN A 4 -23.37 -17.56 12.60
CA ASN A 4 -23.87 -17.11 11.32
C ASN A 4 -22.75 -17.10 10.25
N ASN A 5 -22.67 -18.15 9.43
CA ASN A 5 -21.61 -18.41 8.45
C ASN A 5 -21.52 -17.32 7.37
N ASN A 6 -22.39 -16.32 7.40
CA ASN A 6 -22.46 -15.20 6.45
C ASN A 6 -21.84 -13.90 6.99
N SER A 7 -21.65 -13.77 8.30
CA SER A 7 -21.19 -12.49 8.90
C SER A 7 -19.70 -12.22 8.62
N TRP A 8 -18.83 -13.23 8.81
CA TRP A 8 -17.40 -13.08 8.57
C TRP A 8 -17.07 -12.83 7.09
N ARG A 9 -17.84 -13.48 6.18
CA ARG A 9 -17.67 -13.28 4.73
C ARG A 9 -17.92 -11.83 4.33
N LYS A 10 -19.03 -11.24 4.81
CA LYS A 10 -19.33 -9.82 4.55
C LYS A 10 -18.20 -8.92 5.05
N THR A 11 -17.76 -9.13 6.29
CA THR A 11 -16.67 -8.34 6.88
C THR A 11 -15.36 -8.48 6.09
N TYR A 12 -14.99 -9.73 5.74
CA TYR A 12 -13.78 -9.99 4.98
C TYR A 12 -13.82 -9.38 3.57
N PHE A 13 -14.92 -9.58 2.82
CA PHE A 13 -15.02 -9.04 1.46
C PHE A 13 -15.14 -7.52 1.44
N THR A 14 -15.75 -6.89 2.45
CA THR A 14 -15.75 -5.43 2.59
C THR A 14 -14.33 -4.91 2.85
N LEU A 15 -13.59 -5.57 3.73
CA LEU A 15 -12.19 -5.26 3.98
C LEU A 15 -11.35 -5.45 2.70
N LEU A 16 -11.52 -6.58 2.01
CA LEU A 16 -10.78 -6.89 0.78
C LEU A 16 -11.08 -5.89 -0.33
N ALA A 17 -12.34 -5.46 -0.50
CA ALA A 17 -12.72 -4.45 -1.48
C ALA A 17 -12.08 -3.08 -1.19
N GLY A 18 -12.09 -2.65 0.09
CA GLY A 18 -11.38 -1.44 0.50
C GLY A 18 -9.88 -1.54 0.23
N GLN A 19 -9.28 -2.69 0.53
CA GLN A 19 -7.88 -2.95 0.23
C GLN A 19 -7.57 -2.96 -1.27
N ALA A 20 -8.46 -3.51 -2.11
CA ALA A 20 -8.28 -3.50 -3.56
C ALA A 20 -8.19 -2.06 -4.09
N ILE A 21 -9.07 -1.18 -3.64
CA ILE A 21 -9.05 0.24 -4.02
C ILE A 21 -7.74 0.89 -3.57
N SER A 22 -7.31 0.65 -2.33
CA SER A 22 -6.07 1.20 -1.77
C SER A 22 -4.84 0.70 -2.53
N PHE A 23 -4.75 -0.60 -2.84
CA PHE A 23 -3.65 -1.19 -3.61
C PHE A 23 -3.59 -0.66 -5.05
N ILE A 24 -4.72 -0.58 -5.75
CA ILE A 24 -4.77 -0.05 -7.12
C ILE A 24 -4.36 1.42 -7.13
N SER A 25 -4.93 2.25 -6.26
CA SER A 25 -4.60 3.68 -6.19
C SER A 25 -3.13 3.92 -5.84
N SER A 26 -2.61 3.16 -4.88
CA SER A 26 -1.19 3.21 -4.50
C SER A 26 -0.29 2.74 -5.63
N GLY A 27 -0.68 1.70 -6.35
CA GLY A 27 0.06 1.19 -7.49
C GLY A 27 0.11 2.19 -8.66
N ILE A 28 -1.03 2.81 -8.99
CA ILE A 28 -1.10 3.86 -10.02
C ILE A 28 -0.18 5.02 -9.66
N LEU A 29 -0.26 5.53 -8.42
CA LEU A 29 0.61 6.62 -7.97
C LEU A 29 2.10 6.22 -8.01
N GLN A 30 2.43 4.99 -7.63
CA GLN A 30 3.80 4.48 -7.70
C GLN A 30 4.32 4.47 -9.13
N MET A 31 3.53 3.98 -10.10
CA MET A 31 3.93 3.95 -11.50
C MET A 31 3.99 5.35 -12.11
N ALA A 32 3.04 6.23 -11.77
CA ALA A 32 3.07 7.63 -12.20
C ALA A 32 4.36 8.35 -11.72
N ILE A 33 4.78 8.13 -10.47
CA ILE A 33 6.04 8.65 -9.94
C ILE A 33 7.23 8.12 -10.74
N ILE A 34 7.27 6.81 -11.03
CA ILE A 34 8.35 6.18 -11.80
C ILE A 34 8.42 6.77 -13.20
N PHE A 35 7.28 6.86 -13.90
CA PHE A 35 7.22 7.44 -15.25
C PHE A 35 7.63 8.90 -15.26
N TYR A 36 7.17 9.69 -14.28
CA TYR A 36 7.57 11.09 -14.15
C TYR A 36 9.08 11.24 -13.93
N LEU A 37 9.68 10.44 -13.04
CA LEU A 37 11.12 10.46 -12.79
C LEU A 37 11.94 10.09 -14.02
N VAL A 38 11.52 9.05 -14.75
CA VAL A 38 12.16 8.64 -16.00
C VAL A 38 12.09 9.76 -17.03
N ALA A 39 10.91 10.33 -17.25
CA ALA A 39 10.70 11.39 -18.24
C ALA A 39 11.46 12.67 -17.88
N LYS A 40 11.53 13.01 -16.59
CA LYS A 40 12.17 14.27 -16.14
C LYS A 40 13.68 14.18 -16.08
N THR A 41 14.24 13.06 -15.66
CA THR A 41 15.67 12.97 -15.33
C THR A 41 16.49 12.16 -16.32
N ASN A 42 15.84 11.23 -17.02
CA ASN A 42 16.51 10.25 -17.90
C ASN A 42 17.74 9.59 -17.24
N SER A 43 17.74 9.45 -15.91
CA SER A 43 18.85 8.99 -15.09
C SER A 43 18.54 7.68 -14.39
N ALA A 44 19.27 6.63 -14.74
CA ALA A 44 19.19 5.32 -14.07
C ALA A 44 19.57 5.42 -12.57
N ILE A 45 20.48 6.32 -12.20
CA ILE A 45 20.90 6.52 -10.80
C ILE A 45 19.74 7.04 -9.97
N ILE A 46 19.00 8.04 -10.46
CA ILE A 46 17.83 8.60 -9.76
C ILE A 46 16.73 7.55 -9.64
N LEU A 47 16.50 6.76 -10.68
CA LEU A 47 15.52 5.68 -10.64
C LEU A 47 15.90 4.60 -9.62
N THR A 48 17.18 4.22 -9.57
CA THR A 48 17.70 3.26 -8.59
C THR A 48 17.55 3.80 -7.16
N ALA A 49 17.90 5.07 -6.93
CA ALA A 49 17.73 5.72 -5.64
C ALA A 49 16.25 5.77 -5.21
N ALA A 50 15.33 6.10 -6.13
CA ALA A 50 13.90 6.10 -5.87
C ALA A 50 13.38 4.69 -5.49
N THR A 51 13.86 3.67 -6.18
CA THR A 51 13.52 2.27 -5.87
C THR A 51 14.03 1.88 -4.49
N LEU A 52 15.28 2.19 -4.16
CA LEU A 52 15.86 1.91 -2.83
C LEU A 52 15.09 2.63 -1.72
N ILE A 53 14.78 3.91 -1.89
CA ILE A 53 14.00 4.70 -0.92
C ILE A 53 12.58 4.11 -0.77
N GLY A 54 12.00 3.60 -1.85
CA GLY A 54 10.70 2.95 -1.81
C GLY A 54 10.68 1.60 -1.08
N PHE A 55 11.81 0.90 -0.98
CA PHE A 55 11.90 -0.43 -0.35
C PHE A 55 12.61 -0.44 1.00
N LEU A 56 13.67 0.35 1.15
CA LEU A 56 14.55 0.29 2.33
C LEU A 56 13.81 0.56 3.65
N PRO A 57 12.97 1.60 3.78
CA PRO A 57 12.20 1.84 4.99
C PRO A 57 11.30 0.67 5.36
N GLN A 58 10.63 0.04 4.39
CA GLN A 58 9.77 -1.11 4.62
C GLN A 58 10.58 -2.31 5.13
N ALA A 59 11.74 -2.57 4.55
CA ALA A 59 12.63 -3.66 4.99
C ALA A 59 13.18 -3.43 6.41
N CYS A 60 13.61 -2.20 6.72
CA CYS A 60 14.17 -1.85 8.02
C CYS A 60 13.11 -1.77 9.13
N LEU A 61 11.95 -1.18 8.82
CA LEU A 61 10.87 -0.97 9.80
C LEU A 61 9.99 -2.20 9.99
N GLY A 62 9.97 -3.14 9.05
CA GLY A 62 9.09 -4.32 9.08
C GLY A 62 9.08 -5.08 10.41
N PRO A 63 10.23 -5.47 10.97
CA PRO A 63 10.28 -6.16 12.26
C PRO A 63 9.72 -5.32 13.42
N PHE A 64 9.99 -4.02 13.45
CA PHE A 64 9.47 -3.10 14.46
C PHE A 64 7.98 -2.84 14.28
N ALA A 65 7.52 -2.73 13.03
CA ALA A 65 6.13 -2.53 12.68
C ALA A 65 5.27 -3.72 13.12
N GLY A 66 5.74 -4.96 12.97
CA GLY A 66 5.08 -6.15 13.49
C GLY A 66 4.85 -6.07 14.99
N ALA A 67 5.89 -5.80 15.76
CA ALA A 67 5.80 -5.66 17.22
C ALA A 67 4.88 -4.48 17.65
N PHE A 68 4.85 -3.40 16.88
CA PHE A 68 3.97 -2.28 17.13
C PHE A 68 2.49 -2.65 16.87
N VAL A 69 2.22 -3.32 15.77
CA VAL A 69 0.88 -3.78 15.36
C VAL A 69 0.29 -4.74 16.40
N ASP A 70 1.11 -5.62 16.99
CA ASP A 70 0.65 -6.56 18.01
C ASP A 70 0.16 -5.87 19.30
N ARG A 71 0.67 -4.67 19.59
CA ARG A 71 0.30 -3.87 20.76
C ARG A 71 -0.82 -2.87 20.53
N HIS A 72 -1.21 -2.66 19.28
CA HIS A 72 -2.20 -1.63 18.91
C HIS A 72 -3.39 -2.23 18.14
N SER A 73 -4.46 -1.46 18.04
CA SER A 73 -5.60 -1.84 17.20
C SER A 73 -5.18 -1.90 15.72
N ARG A 74 -5.23 -3.10 15.15
CA ARG A 74 -4.87 -3.35 13.73
C ARG A 74 -5.63 -2.43 12.77
N LYS A 75 -6.92 -2.21 13.05
CA LYS A 75 -7.76 -1.30 12.27
C LYS A 75 -7.23 0.13 12.32
N SER A 76 -6.86 0.63 13.49
CA SER A 76 -6.35 2.00 13.64
C SER A 76 -5.00 2.17 12.95
N VAL A 77 -4.14 1.17 13.01
CA VAL A 77 -2.83 1.19 12.33
C VAL A 77 -3.03 1.21 10.81
N MET A 78 -3.91 0.36 10.27
CA MET A 78 -4.21 0.34 8.82
C MET A 78 -4.77 1.69 8.36
N ILE A 79 -5.78 2.21 9.03
CA ILE A 79 -6.38 3.50 8.66
C ILE A 79 -5.37 4.64 8.77
N GLY A 80 -4.56 4.67 9.83
CA GLY A 80 -3.53 5.69 10.02
C GLY A 80 -2.48 5.64 8.92
N ALA A 81 -2.00 4.45 8.57
CA ALA A 81 -1.04 4.26 7.48
C ALA A 81 -1.62 4.68 6.12
N ASP A 82 -2.86 4.27 5.81
CA ASP A 82 -3.53 4.64 4.57
C ASP A 82 -3.73 6.16 4.46
N LEU A 83 -4.12 6.83 5.56
CA LEU A 83 -4.28 8.29 5.60
C LEU A 83 -2.96 9.03 5.36
N ILE A 84 -1.88 8.58 5.97
CA ILE A 84 -0.54 9.17 5.78
C ILE A 84 -0.10 9.00 4.32
N ILE A 85 -0.26 7.79 3.76
CA ILE A 85 0.07 7.49 2.36
C ILE A 85 -0.78 8.34 1.40
N ALA A 86 -2.09 8.41 1.64
CA ALA A 86 -3.02 9.18 0.83
C ALA A 86 -2.75 10.69 0.91
N ALA A 87 -2.47 11.22 2.09
CA ALA A 87 -2.12 12.62 2.29
C ALA A 87 -0.83 12.98 1.57
N ALA A 88 0.23 12.17 1.73
CA ALA A 88 1.51 12.43 1.06
C ALA A 88 1.37 12.39 -0.46
N GLY A 89 0.64 11.39 -1.00
CA GLY A 89 0.38 11.29 -2.43
C GLY A 89 -0.52 12.40 -2.96
N GLY A 90 -1.56 12.76 -2.21
CA GLY A 90 -2.49 13.83 -2.58
C GLY A 90 -1.81 15.21 -2.58
N ILE A 91 -0.97 15.50 -1.59
CA ILE A 91 -0.17 16.74 -1.57
C ILE A 91 0.79 16.79 -2.76
N LEU A 92 1.48 15.68 -3.07
CA LEU A 92 2.37 15.62 -4.22
C LEU A 92 1.61 15.88 -5.52
N ALA A 93 0.46 15.23 -5.71
CA ALA A 93 -0.38 15.42 -6.89
C ALA A 93 -0.89 16.86 -7.00
N LEU A 94 -1.31 17.46 -5.89
CA LEU A 94 -1.77 18.85 -5.85
C LEU A 94 -0.64 19.82 -6.25
N VAL A 95 0.56 19.64 -5.70
CA VAL A 95 1.72 20.48 -6.03
C VAL A 95 2.11 20.32 -7.50
N ALA A 96 1.99 19.11 -8.06
CA ALA A 96 2.27 18.84 -9.47
C ALA A 96 1.38 19.63 -10.44
N PHE A 97 0.18 20.04 -10.02
CA PHE A 97 -0.69 20.91 -10.84
C PHE A 97 -0.21 22.35 -10.95
N TYR A 98 0.51 22.84 -9.95
CA TYR A 98 0.90 24.25 -9.86
C TYR A 98 2.36 24.50 -10.25
N MET A 99 3.21 23.49 -10.08
CA MET A 99 4.64 23.62 -10.36
C MET A 99 5.28 22.28 -10.73
N GLU A 100 6.43 22.36 -11.39
CA GLU A 100 7.24 21.17 -11.61
C GLU A 100 7.78 20.62 -10.30
N LEU A 101 7.58 19.32 -10.09
CA LEU A 101 8.04 18.65 -8.86
C LEU A 101 9.58 18.55 -8.86
N PRO A 102 10.27 19.08 -7.85
CA PRO A 102 11.69 18.80 -7.67
C PRO A 102 11.88 17.32 -7.26
N VAL A 103 12.96 16.70 -7.73
CA VAL A 103 13.23 15.26 -7.48
C VAL A 103 13.24 14.93 -5.99
N TRP A 104 13.78 15.82 -5.14
CA TRP A 104 13.82 15.58 -3.70
C TRP A 104 12.43 15.45 -3.04
N SER A 105 11.45 16.22 -3.49
CA SER A 105 10.07 16.12 -2.95
C SER A 105 9.44 14.76 -3.24
N ILE A 106 9.71 14.21 -4.41
CA ILE A 106 9.29 12.87 -4.80
C ILE A 106 9.96 11.81 -3.90
N MET A 107 11.27 11.97 -3.64
CA MET A 107 12.01 11.06 -2.74
C MET A 107 11.44 11.07 -1.32
N VAL A 108 11.07 12.23 -0.80
CA VAL A 108 10.42 12.36 0.52
C VAL A 108 9.08 11.65 0.54
N VAL A 109 8.26 11.82 -0.49
CA VAL A 109 6.96 11.13 -0.57
C VAL A 109 7.14 9.62 -0.68
N LEU A 110 8.11 9.13 -1.45
CA LEU A 110 8.43 7.70 -1.53
C LEU A 110 8.85 7.14 -0.17
N LEU A 111 9.65 7.88 0.60
CA LEU A 111 10.07 7.52 1.95
C LEU A 111 8.86 7.39 2.89
N ILE A 112 7.98 8.40 2.92
CA ILE A 112 6.78 8.41 3.75
C ILE A 112 5.85 7.24 3.38
N ARG A 113 5.63 7.01 2.09
CA ARG A 113 4.81 5.89 1.60
C ARG A 113 5.38 4.53 1.99
N SER A 114 6.68 4.35 1.83
CA SER A 114 7.37 3.12 2.19
C SER A 114 7.28 2.85 3.71
N ALA A 115 7.47 3.88 4.53
CA ALA A 115 7.26 3.78 5.97
C ALA A 115 5.82 3.43 6.33
N GLY A 116 4.83 4.08 5.71
CA GLY A 116 3.41 3.75 5.90
C GLY A 116 3.09 2.30 5.54
N THR A 117 3.60 1.82 4.40
CA THR A 117 3.41 0.44 3.95
C THR A 117 4.05 -0.57 4.91
N ALA A 118 5.17 -0.23 5.55
CA ALA A 118 5.82 -1.07 6.56
C ALA A 118 4.91 -1.40 7.75
N PHE A 119 4.02 -0.48 8.15
CA PHE A 119 3.04 -0.70 9.21
C PHE A 119 1.73 -1.30 8.69
N HIS A 120 1.30 -0.89 7.49
CA HIS A 120 0.05 -1.35 6.91
C HIS A 120 0.07 -2.86 6.61
N SER A 121 1.14 -3.37 5.98
CA SER A 121 1.24 -4.77 5.55
C SER A 121 1.11 -5.78 6.71
N PRO A 122 1.85 -5.66 7.83
CA PRO A 122 1.69 -6.58 8.95
C PRO A 122 0.33 -6.40 9.64
N ALA A 123 -0.22 -5.18 9.71
CA ALA A 123 -1.54 -4.93 10.29
C ALA A 123 -2.66 -5.65 9.52
N PHE A 124 -2.62 -5.59 8.20
CA PHE A 124 -3.56 -6.30 7.33
C PHE A 124 -3.42 -7.83 7.47
N SER A 125 -2.19 -8.34 7.43
CA SER A 125 -1.91 -9.77 7.59
C SER A 125 -2.37 -10.30 8.94
N ALA A 126 -2.20 -9.52 10.02
CA ALA A 126 -2.65 -9.89 11.36
C ALA A 126 -4.16 -9.75 11.57
N ALA A 127 -4.84 -8.90 10.80
CA ALA A 127 -6.30 -8.71 10.89
C ALA A 127 -7.08 -9.89 10.28
N THR A 128 -6.58 -10.47 9.18
CA THR A 128 -7.26 -11.53 8.44
C THR A 128 -7.60 -12.76 9.29
N PRO A 129 -6.68 -13.36 10.08
CA PRO A 129 -6.99 -14.53 10.90
C PRO A 129 -7.96 -14.26 12.06
N MET A 130 -8.20 -12.99 12.39
CA MET A 130 -9.18 -12.64 13.43
C MET A 130 -10.61 -12.61 12.91
N ILE A 131 -10.79 -12.46 11.61
CA ILE A 131 -12.08 -12.34 10.95
C ILE A 131 -12.50 -13.66 10.32
N VAL A 132 -11.51 -14.38 9.75
CA VAL A 132 -11.72 -15.57 8.91
C VAL A 132 -11.53 -16.86 9.73
N PRO A 133 -12.42 -17.85 9.62
CA PRO A 133 -12.22 -19.18 10.20
C PRO A 133 -10.95 -19.85 9.68
N LYS A 134 -10.31 -20.67 10.52
CA LYS A 134 -9.02 -21.31 10.20
C LYS A 134 -9.06 -22.13 8.91
N GLU A 135 -10.18 -22.79 8.66
CA GLU A 135 -10.43 -23.66 7.50
C GLU A 135 -10.46 -22.89 6.17
N GLU A 136 -10.81 -21.60 6.21
CA GLU A 136 -10.94 -20.73 5.02
C GLU A 136 -9.75 -19.80 4.82
N LEU A 137 -8.76 -19.77 5.74
CA LEU A 137 -7.62 -18.84 5.67
C LEU A 137 -6.82 -18.97 4.38
N THR A 138 -6.54 -20.21 3.93
CA THR A 138 -5.80 -20.46 2.69
C THR A 138 -6.52 -19.89 1.47
N LYS A 139 -7.85 -20.04 1.43
CA LYS A 139 -8.67 -19.49 0.35
C LYS A 139 -8.70 -17.98 0.34
N CYS A 140 -8.83 -17.37 1.52
CA CYS A 140 -8.76 -15.91 1.68
C CYS A 140 -7.37 -15.35 1.33
N ALA A 141 -6.29 -16.05 1.67
CA ALA A 141 -4.95 -15.70 1.22
C ALA A 141 -4.84 -15.72 -0.31
N GLY A 142 -5.44 -16.71 -0.97
CA GLY A 142 -5.53 -16.79 -2.43
C GLY A 142 -6.25 -15.57 -3.03
N TYR A 143 -7.38 -15.15 -2.47
CA TYR A 143 -8.09 -13.94 -2.92
C TYR A 143 -7.23 -12.67 -2.78
N THR A 144 -6.53 -12.55 -1.65
CA THR A 144 -5.63 -11.41 -1.41
C THR A 144 -4.48 -11.39 -2.43
N GLN A 145 -3.86 -12.53 -2.70
CA GLN A 145 -2.79 -12.64 -3.70
C GLN A 145 -3.28 -12.33 -5.12
N THR A 146 -4.46 -12.83 -5.48
CA THR A 146 -5.09 -12.53 -6.78
C THR A 146 -5.35 -11.03 -6.93
N MET A 147 -5.90 -10.40 -5.88
CA MET A 147 -6.14 -8.95 -5.87
C MET A 147 -4.83 -8.17 -6.06
N GLN A 148 -3.75 -8.55 -5.37
CA GLN A 148 -2.44 -7.91 -5.52
C GLN A 148 -1.87 -8.09 -6.92
N ALA A 149 -1.96 -9.30 -7.50
CA ALA A 149 -1.51 -9.59 -8.85
C ALA A 149 -2.28 -8.77 -9.89
N VAL A 150 -3.61 -8.70 -9.77
CA VAL A 150 -4.47 -7.88 -10.65
C VAL A 150 -4.10 -6.40 -10.53
N SER A 151 -3.90 -5.90 -9.30
CA SER A 151 -3.46 -4.52 -9.08
C SER A 151 -2.11 -4.23 -9.73
N ALA A 152 -1.14 -5.16 -9.64
CA ALA A 152 0.17 -5.02 -10.24
C ALA A 152 0.13 -4.95 -11.78
N ILE A 153 -0.85 -5.61 -12.41
CA ILE A 153 -1.06 -5.57 -13.87
C ILE A 153 -1.78 -4.28 -14.29
N ILE A 154 -2.83 -3.90 -13.56
CA ILE A 154 -3.66 -2.74 -13.93
C ILE A 154 -2.94 -1.42 -13.67
N SER A 155 -2.18 -1.32 -12.57
CA SER A 155 -1.57 -0.05 -12.14
C SER A 155 -0.64 0.59 -13.17
N PRO A 156 0.29 -0.12 -13.85
CA PRO A 156 1.12 0.48 -14.90
C PRO A 156 0.30 0.96 -16.09
N ALA A 157 -0.70 0.17 -16.52
CA ALA A 157 -1.56 0.55 -17.62
C ALA A 157 -2.36 1.82 -17.30
N ALA A 158 -2.96 1.90 -16.11
CA ALA A 158 -3.73 3.07 -15.69
C ALA A 158 -2.88 4.32 -15.43
N ALA A 159 -1.61 4.16 -15.09
CA ALA A 159 -0.70 5.29 -14.88
C ALA A 159 -0.11 5.86 -16.18
N ALA A 160 -0.22 5.13 -17.30
CA ALA A 160 0.29 5.55 -18.60
C ALA A 160 -0.67 6.47 -19.37
N PHE A 161 -1.94 6.57 -18.94
CA PHE A 161 -2.97 7.47 -19.47
C PHE A 161 -3.15 8.71 -18.64
#